data_a32f44c204ae603e7a93d1cd4109cb53
#
_entry.id   a32f44c204ae603e7a93d1cd4109cb53
#
_cell.length_a   1.000
_cell.length_b   1.000
_cell.length_c   1.000
_cell.angle_alpha   90.00
_cell.angle_beta   90.00
_cell.angle_gamma   90.00
#
_symmetry.space_group_name_H-M   'P 1'
#
loop_
_entity.id
_entity.type
_entity.pdbx_description
1 polymer ?
#
loop_
_entity_poly.entity_id
_entity_poly.type
_entity_poly.pdbx_seq_one_letter_code
_entity_poly.pdbx_strand_id
1 'polypeptide(L)'
;MQKIPPITRYLIIANVAVFFICLLFPPVHYFLIKEGALYPVFYNEYGSLHFNLHFKLWQLVSYMFLHADFSHIFFNMFSLWMFGRIIEQTLGTKRFLAYYFICGIGAGLCQIIMQIFTANSPFAATIGASGACYGILLAFGLLYPNQKIYLLIPPIPIKAKWLVIGYAILEAYLAFNTDSNIAHLAHLGGMLFGLLCLYNWRLWPLSKYGFDRWDRMYVEEKKLNMFQRLWRDFKGLFHFRRRPKMKVYKPSQYGRSANQSAQDAAANSPTPPRSPEEQARIDAILEKVRRSGYASLTADEKRILFKQK
;
A
#
# COMPACT_ATOMS: atom_id res chain seq x y z
N MET A 1 -8.26 -17.43 -3.87
CA MET A 1 -8.12 -15.99 -4.23
C MET A 1 -7.75 -15.20 -2.99
N GLN A 2 -6.67 -14.43 -3.02
CA GLN A 2 -6.27 -13.56 -1.91
C GLN A 2 -7.32 -12.44 -1.76
N LYS A 3 -7.81 -12.23 -0.52
CA LYS A 3 -8.79 -11.17 -0.24
C LYS A 3 -8.16 -9.79 -0.45
N ILE A 4 -8.89 -8.90 -1.11
CA ILE A 4 -8.46 -7.50 -1.26
C ILE A 4 -8.40 -6.86 0.14
N PRO A 5 -7.29 -6.21 0.53
CA PRO A 5 -7.17 -5.51 1.81
C PRO A 5 -8.25 -4.44 1.99
N PRO A 6 -8.59 -4.08 3.24
CA PRO A 6 -9.79 -3.31 3.51
C PRO A 6 -9.78 -1.91 2.88
N ILE A 7 -8.70 -1.15 2.99
CA ILE A 7 -8.68 0.23 2.45
C ILE A 7 -8.70 0.25 0.93
N THR A 8 -7.87 -0.59 0.28
CA THR A 8 -7.90 -0.73 -1.18
C THR A 8 -9.32 -1.04 -1.66
N ARG A 9 -10.02 -1.97 -0.99
CA ARG A 9 -11.39 -2.33 -1.33
C ARG A 9 -12.37 -1.16 -1.14
N TYR A 10 -12.29 -0.44 -0.01
CA TYR A 10 -13.20 0.68 0.25
C TYR A 10 -12.95 1.86 -0.68
N LEU A 11 -11.70 2.17 -1.01
CA LEU A 11 -11.38 3.20 -1.98
C LEU A 11 -11.93 2.86 -3.37
N ILE A 12 -11.80 1.60 -3.82
CA ILE A 12 -12.39 1.16 -5.09
C ILE A 12 -13.91 1.30 -5.05
N ILE A 13 -14.57 0.78 -4.00
CA ILE A 13 -16.03 0.85 -3.87
C ILE A 13 -16.51 2.31 -3.84
N ALA A 14 -15.84 3.18 -3.09
CA ALA A 14 -16.21 4.59 -3.00
C ALA A 14 -16.12 5.30 -4.35
N ASN A 15 -15.01 5.12 -5.08
CA ASN A 15 -14.83 5.73 -6.41
C ASN A 15 -15.85 5.20 -7.41
N VAL A 16 -16.06 3.87 -7.45
CA VAL A 16 -17.06 3.24 -8.34
C VAL A 16 -18.47 3.72 -8.01
N ALA A 17 -18.82 3.81 -6.72
CA ALA A 17 -20.12 4.29 -6.30
C ALA A 17 -20.37 5.75 -6.72
N VAL A 18 -19.38 6.64 -6.48
CA VAL A 18 -19.47 8.05 -6.91
C VAL A 18 -19.60 8.14 -8.43
N PHE A 19 -18.84 7.37 -9.18
CA PHE A 19 -18.91 7.36 -10.64
C PHE A 19 -20.29 6.95 -11.16
N PHE A 20 -20.87 5.86 -10.63
CA PHE A 20 -22.21 5.42 -11.04
C PHE A 20 -23.30 6.39 -10.59
N ILE A 21 -23.18 7.01 -9.41
CA ILE A 21 -24.10 8.07 -8.98
C ILE A 21 -24.05 9.24 -9.97
N CYS A 22 -22.87 9.69 -10.38
CA CYS A 22 -22.69 10.73 -11.38
C CYS A 22 -23.28 10.34 -12.74
N LEU A 23 -23.11 9.08 -13.16
CA LEU A 23 -23.60 8.56 -14.43
C LEU A 23 -25.13 8.49 -14.47
N LEU A 24 -25.75 8.04 -13.37
CA LEU A 24 -27.20 7.83 -13.30
C LEU A 24 -27.98 9.09 -12.99
N PHE A 25 -27.36 10.08 -12.33
CA PHE A 25 -28.04 11.31 -11.87
C PHE A 25 -27.30 12.58 -12.36
N PRO A 26 -27.57 13.08 -13.58
CA PRO A 26 -26.91 14.26 -14.14
C PRO A 26 -26.92 15.51 -13.25
N PRO A 27 -27.99 15.83 -12.48
CA PRO A 27 -27.95 16.98 -11.56
C PRO A 27 -26.93 16.79 -10.42
N VAL A 28 -26.77 15.56 -9.93
CA VAL A 28 -25.77 15.24 -8.90
C VAL A 28 -24.37 15.32 -9.48
N HIS A 29 -24.17 14.85 -10.71
CA HIS A 29 -22.89 14.99 -11.43
C HIS A 29 -22.49 16.46 -11.53
N TYR A 30 -23.38 17.33 -12.02
CA TYR A 30 -23.12 18.76 -12.12
C TYR A 30 -22.75 19.37 -10.76
N PHE A 31 -23.51 19.05 -9.72
CA PHE A 31 -23.23 19.51 -8.36
C PHE A 31 -21.87 19.04 -7.85
N LEU A 32 -21.57 17.75 -8.00
CA LEU A 32 -20.29 17.17 -7.53
C LEU A 32 -19.08 17.71 -8.29
N ILE A 33 -19.19 17.95 -9.59
CA ILE A 33 -18.12 18.61 -10.36
C ILE A 33 -17.94 20.04 -9.89
N LYS A 34 -19.02 20.82 -9.79
CA LYS A 34 -18.97 22.22 -9.37
C LYS A 34 -18.38 22.41 -7.97
N GLU A 35 -18.73 21.54 -7.02
CA GLU A 35 -18.32 21.68 -5.63
C GLU A 35 -17.07 20.85 -5.28
N GLY A 36 -16.82 19.77 -5.99
CA GLY A 36 -15.83 18.76 -5.61
C GLY A 36 -14.61 18.66 -6.52
N ALA A 37 -14.64 19.14 -7.76
CA ALA A 37 -13.47 19.19 -8.62
C ALA A 37 -12.44 20.21 -8.12
N LEU A 38 -11.15 19.96 -8.34
CA LEU A 38 -10.08 20.87 -7.91
C LEU A 38 -9.91 21.98 -8.93
N TYR A 39 -10.35 23.17 -8.58
CA TYR A 39 -10.18 24.38 -9.37
C TYR A 39 -8.86 25.08 -9.05
N PRO A 40 -8.30 25.86 -10.01
CA PRO A 40 -7.14 26.70 -9.73
C PRO A 40 -7.47 27.74 -8.64
N VAL A 41 -6.50 28.01 -7.76
CA VAL A 41 -6.63 29.08 -6.76
C VAL A 41 -6.56 30.46 -7.43
N PHE A 42 -5.71 30.55 -8.45
CA PHE A 42 -5.56 31.74 -9.29
C PHE A 42 -5.61 31.32 -10.76
N TYR A 43 -6.11 32.21 -11.60
CA TYR A 43 -6.10 32.06 -13.05
C TYR A 43 -5.69 33.37 -13.72
N ASN A 44 -5.10 33.26 -14.89
CA ASN A 44 -4.69 34.43 -15.68
C ASN A 44 -5.77 34.75 -16.71
N GLU A 45 -6.25 35.98 -16.71
CA GLU A 45 -7.18 36.48 -17.69
C GLU A 45 -6.67 37.80 -18.22
N TYR A 46 -6.45 37.88 -19.55
CA TYR A 46 -5.90 39.04 -20.23
C TYR A 46 -4.61 39.62 -19.61
N GLY A 47 -3.71 38.73 -19.12
CA GLY A 47 -2.45 39.14 -18.52
C GLY A 47 -2.53 39.56 -17.05
N SER A 48 -3.71 39.48 -16.43
CA SER A 48 -3.94 39.76 -15.02
C SER A 48 -4.25 38.52 -14.23
N LEU A 49 -3.69 38.40 -13.03
CA LEU A 49 -3.91 37.27 -12.12
C LEU A 49 -5.14 37.53 -11.24
N HIS A 50 -6.14 36.65 -11.36
CA HIS A 50 -7.39 36.75 -10.61
C HIS A 50 -7.54 35.60 -9.61
N PHE A 51 -8.08 35.91 -8.41
CA PHE A 51 -8.43 34.90 -7.42
C PHE A 51 -9.71 34.16 -7.85
N ASN A 52 -9.69 32.82 -7.75
CA ASN A 52 -10.80 32.00 -8.18
C ASN A 52 -11.75 31.68 -7.02
N LEU A 53 -12.96 32.21 -7.08
CA LEU A 53 -14.03 31.95 -6.09
C LEU A 53 -14.58 30.51 -6.13
N HIS A 54 -14.29 29.75 -7.18
CA HIS A 54 -14.68 28.32 -7.28
C HIS A 54 -13.76 27.42 -6.48
N PHE A 55 -12.53 27.85 -6.13
CA PHE A 55 -11.62 27.07 -5.31
C PHE A 55 -12.11 26.97 -3.87
N LYS A 56 -12.06 25.73 -3.33
CA LYS A 56 -12.41 25.41 -1.95
C LYS A 56 -11.45 24.37 -1.39
N LEU A 57 -11.08 24.50 -0.10
CA LEU A 57 -10.04 23.63 0.50
C LEU A 57 -10.38 22.12 0.46
N TRP A 58 -11.64 21.76 0.59
CA TRP A 58 -12.04 20.33 0.53
C TRP A 58 -11.83 19.70 -0.86
N GLN A 59 -11.70 20.52 -1.91
CA GLN A 59 -11.41 20.05 -3.25
C GLN A 59 -10.07 19.32 -3.35
N LEU A 60 -9.10 19.60 -2.46
CA LEU A 60 -7.85 18.85 -2.34
C LEU A 60 -8.06 17.35 -2.03
N VAL A 61 -9.24 16.98 -1.55
CA VAL A 61 -9.60 15.59 -1.26
C VAL A 61 -10.71 15.10 -2.19
N SER A 62 -11.78 15.88 -2.37
CA SER A 62 -12.97 15.44 -3.11
C SER A 62 -12.67 15.15 -4.59
N TYR A 63 -11.76 15.89 -5.21
CA TYR A 63 -11.38 15.70 -6.62
C TYR A 63 -10.87 14.29 -6.91
N MET A 64 -10.26 13.63 -5.91
CA MET A 64 -9.73 12.27 -6.01
C MET A 64 -10.79 11.20 -6.24
N PHE A 65 -12.06 11.52 -6.04
CA PHE A 65 -13.19 10.59 -6.18
C PHE A 65 -14.03 10.84 -7.44
N LEU A 66 -13.71 11.88 -8.21
CA LEU A 66 -14.41 12.25 -9.44
C LEU A 66 -13.65 11.74 -10.67
N HIS A 67 -14.37 11.23 -11.66
CA HIS A 67 -13.77 10.70 -12.88
C HIS A 67 -14.56 11.16 -14.11
N ALA A 68 -13.84 11.50 -15.19
CA ALA A 68 -14.44 12.05 -16.40
C ALA A 68 -15.23 11.01 -17.20
N ASP A 69 -14.65 9.80 -17.34
CA ASP A 69 -15.19 8.75 -18.19
C ASP A 69 -14.83 7.35 -17.66
N PHE A 70 -15.37 6.32 -18.33
CA PHE A 70 -15.16 4.93 -17.94
C PHE A 70 -13.69 4.51 -18.03
N SER A 71 -12.95 4.94 -19.03
CA SER A 71 -11.54 4.57 -19.17
C SER A 71 -10.70 5.17 -18.03
N HIS A 72 -11.00 6.41 -17.67
CA HIS A 72 -10.34 7.12 -16.57
C HIS A 72 -10.54 6.39 -15.24
N ILE A 73 -11.79 6.04 -14.87
CA ILE A 73 -12.01 5.29 -13.62
C ILE A 73 -11.44 3.88 -13.70
N PHE A 74 -11.56 3.20 -14.85
CA PHE A 74 -11.06 1.84 -15.01
C PHE A 74 -9.55 1.75 -14.74
N PHE A 75 -8.74 2.61 -15.36
CA PHE A 75 -7.28 2.56 -15.15
C PHE A 75 -6.87 2.97 -13.74
N ASN A 76 -7.57 3.92 -13.11
CA ASN A 76 -7.33 4.27 -11.72
C ASN A 76 -7.64 3.11 -10.78
N MET A 77 -8.80 2.48 -10.91
CA MET A 77 -9.21 1.36 -10.06
C MET A 77 -8.38 0.10 -10.33
N PHE A 78 -8.00 -0.14 -11.57
CA PHE A 78 -7.10 -1.23 -11.94
C PHE A 78 -5.72 -1.04 -11.29
N SER A 79 -5.15 0.16 -11.36
CA SER A 79 -3.88 0.49 -10.69
C SER A 79 -3.98 0.31 -9.18
N LEU A 80 -5.04 0.84 -8.58
CA LEU A 80 -5.30 0.72 -7.15
C LEU A 80 -5.50 -0.75 -6.72
N TRP A 81 -6.21 -1.55 -7.50
CA TRP A 81 -6.38 -2.97 -7.26
C TRP A 81 -5.06 -3.74 -7.41
N MET A 82 -4.29 -3.47 -8.45
CA MET A 82 -3.07 -4.21 -8.76
C MET A 82 -1.93 -3.87 -7.80
N PHE A 83 -1.64 -2.59 -7.59
CA PHE A 83 -0.53 -2.13 -6.77
C PHE A 83 -0.95 -1.77 -5.35
N GLY A 84 -2.11 -1.14 -5.17
CA GLY A 84 -2.59 -0.68 -3.87
C GLY A 84 -2.74 -1.80 -2.87
N ARG A 85 -3.27 -2.97 -3.29
CA ARG A 85 -3.37 -4.14 -2.42
C ARG A 85 -2.03 -4.61 -1.87
N ILE A 86 -0.97 -4.55 -2.69
CA ILE A 86 0.38 -4.97 -2.31
C ILE A 86 0.97 -3.95 -1.34
N ILE A 87 0.83 -2.69 -1.65
CA ILE A 87 1.35 -1.60 -0.82
C ILE A 87 0.59 -1.52 0.50
N GLU A 88 -0.73 -1.75 0.54
CA GLU A 88 -1.48 -1.82 1.79
C GLU A 88 -1.00 -2.97 2.68
N GLN A 89 -0.73 -4.15 2.11
CA GLN A 89 -0.19 -5.28 2.85
C GLN A 89 1.21 -4.98 3.41
N THR A 90 2.02 -4.22 2.69
CA THR A 90 3.38 -3.85 3.08
C THR A 90 3.42 -2.78 4.16
N LEU A 91 2.67 -1.69 3.97
CA LEU A 91 2.65 -0.55 4.88
C LEU A 91 1.73 -0.78 6.10
N GLY A 92 0.77 -1.67 5.96
CA GLY A 92 -0.37 -1.81 6.87
C GLY A 92 -1.46 -0.75 6.59
N THR A 93 -2.68 -1.10 6.93
CA THR A 93 -3.92 -0.37 6.62
C THR A 93 -3.87 1.14 6.91
N LYS A 94 -3.39 1.52 8.11
CA LYS A 94 -3.37 2.95 8.53
C LYS A 94 -2.36 3.78 7.74
N ARG A 95 -1.15 3.24 7.55
CA ARG A 95 -0.11 3.94 6.78
C ARG A 95 -0.47 4.00 5.31
N PHE A 96 -1.08 2.96 4.75
CA PHE A 96 -1.53 2.98 3.37
C PHE A 96 -2.61 4.04 3.13
N LEU A 97 -3.60 4.17 4.04
CA LEU A 97 -4.60 5.22 3.95
C LEU A 97 -3.96 6.61 3.98
N ALA A 98 -3.06 6.85 4.94
CA ALA A 98 -2.32 8.11 5.02
C ALA A 98 -1.48 8.35 3.75
N TYR A 99 -0.80 7.32 3.24
CA TYR A 99 -0.02 7.39 2.02
C TYR A 99 -0.85 7.79 0.81
N TYR A 100 -2.02 7.16 0.62
CA TYR A 100 -2.95 7.46 -0.46
C TYR A 100 -3.35 8.94 -0.46
N PHE A 101 -3.78 9.44 0.70
CA PHE A 101 -4.19 10.85 0.80
C PHE A 101 -3.01 11.82 0.71
N ILE A 102 -1.85 11.51 1.27
CA ILE A 102 -0.65 12.36 1.12
C ILE A 102 -0.26 12.48 -0.34
N CYS A 103 -0.24 11.38 -1.10
CA CYS A 103 0.05 11.40 -2.53
C CYS A 103 -1.00 12.20 -3.31
N GLY A 104 -2.29 11.97 -3.04
CA GLY A 104 -3.37 12.68 -3.72
C GLY A 104 -3.41 14.18 -3.40
N ILE A 105 -3.34 14.55 -2.12
CA ILE A 105 -3.30 15.96 -1.71
C ILE A 105 -2.03 16.64 -2.26
N GLY A 106 -0.89 15.97 -2.20
CA GLY A 106 0.37 16.45 -2.76
C GLY A 106 0.31 16.68 -4.27
N ALA A 107 -0.35 15.76 -5.00
CA ALA A 107 -0.63 15.91 -6.41
C ALA A 107 -1.49 17.16 -6.67
N GLY A 108 -2.57 17.34 -5.91
CA GLY A 108 -3.43 18.53 -5.99
C GLY A 108 -2.69 19.84 -5.68
N LEU A 109 -1.80 19.84 -4.69
CA LEU A 109 -0.97 21.01 -4.39
C LEU A 109 0.01 21.34 -5.53
N CYS A 110 0.69 20.35 -6.10
CA CYS A 110 1.53 20.54 -7.28
C CYS A 110 0.72 21.09 -8.46
N GLN A 111 -0.49 20.57 -8.65
CA GLN A 111 -1.42 21.03 -9.67
C GLN A 111 -1.78 22.50 -9.49
N ILE A 112 -2.17 22.93 -8.28
CA ILE A 112 -2.49 24.32 -7.96
C ILE A 112 -1.31 25.25 -8.26
N ILE A 113 -0.08 24.85 -7.85
CA ILE A 113 1.13 25.64 -8.10
C ILE A 113 1.32 25.84 -9.62
N MET A 114 1.15 24.79 -10.41
CA MET A 114 1.30 24.88 -11.86
C MET A 114 0.20 25.71 -12.51
N GLN A 115 -1.03 25.60 -12.01
CA GLN A 115 -2.17 26.36 -12.51
C GLN A 115 -1.99 27.87 -12.35
N ILE A 116 -1.18 28.34 -11.41
CA ILE A 116 -0.83 29.79 -11.29
C ILE A 116 -0.19 30.29 -12.60
N PHE A 117 0.55 29.43 -13.29
CA PHE A 117 1.26 29.78 -14.52
C PHE A 117 0.53 29.37 -15.81
N THR A 118 -0.38 28.37 -15.70
CA THR A 118 -0.97 27.73 -16.89
C THR A 118 -2.49 27.89 -16.98
N ALA A 119 -3.19 28.20 -15.89
CA ALA A 119 -4.65 28.32 -15.92
C ALA A 119 -5.09 29.66 -16.53
N ASN A 120 -5.72 29.58 -17.71
CA ASN A 120 -6.30 30.74 -18.42
C ASN A 120 -7.81 30.83 -18.20
N SER A 121 -8.39 30.02 -17.33
CA SER A 121 -9.83 29.98 -17.05
C SER A 121 -10.08 29.58 -15.59
N PRO A 122 -11.08 30.20 -14.92
CA PRO A 122 -11.50 29.79 -13.58
C PRO A 122 -12.09 28.38 -13.55
N PHE A 123 -12.46 27.83 -14.71
CA PHE A 123 -13.09 26.50 -14.86
C PHE A 123 -12.11 25.38 -15.24
N ALA A 124 -10.80 25.66 -15.26
CA ALA A 124 -9.77 24.65 -15.53
C ALA A 124 -9.65 23.65 -14.36
N ALA A 125 -10.66 22.81 -14.20
CA ALA A 125 -10.77 21.88 -13.08
C ALA A 125 -10.00 20.59 -13.32
N THR A 126 -9.42 20.05 -12.24
CA THR A 126 -8.76 18.73 -12.21
C THR A 126 -9.60 17.74 -11.42
N ILE A 127 -9.71 16.50 -11.91
CA ILE A 127 -10.41 15.39 -11.26
C ILE A 127 -9.63 14.09 -11.43
N GLY A 128 -9.79 13.16 -10.51
CA GLY A 128 -9.26 11.78 -10.59
C GLY A 128 -8.38 11.37 -9.44
N ALA A 129 -8.37 10.06 -9.18
CA ALA A 129 -7.50 9.42 -8.18
C ALA A 129 -6.05 9.21 -8.68
N SER A 130 -5.75 9.60 -9.92
CA SER A 130 -4.51 9.23 -10.61
C SER A 130 -3.25 9.71 -9.88
N GLY A 131 -3.24 10.91 -9.30
CA GLY A 131 -2.11 11.40 -8.52
C GLY A 131 -1.73 10.45 -7.36
N ALA A 132 -2.74 9.95 -6.62
CA ALA A 132 -2.52 8.95 -5.59
C ALA A 132 -2.08 7.59 -6.18
N CYS A 133 -2.65 7.18 -7.31
CA CYS A 133 -2.28 5.95 -8.01
C CYS A 133 -0.82 5.98 -8.49
N TYR A 134 -0.34 7.11 -9.01
CA TYR A 134 1.07 7.29 -9.37
C TYR A 134 2.00 7.24 -8.16
N GLY A 135 1.59 7.80 -7.03
CA GLY A 135 2.31 7.64 -5.76
C GLY A 135 2.42 6.17 -5.33
N ILE A 136 1.32 5.41 -5.43
CA ILE A 136 1.29 3.97 -5.13
C ILE A 136 2.18 3.18 -6.10
N LEU A 137 2.14 3.51 -7.40
CA LEU A 137 2.99 2.91 -8.42
C LEU A 137 4.49 3.16 -8.12
N LEU A 138 4.83 4.38 -7.70
CA LEU A 138 6.19 4.70 -7.24
C LEU A 138 6.59 3.85 -6.04
N ALA A 139 5.74 3.75 -5.01
CA ALA A 139 6.00 2.90 -3.85
C ALA A 139 6.27 1.46 -4.26
N PHE A 140 5.47 0.93 -5.19
CA PHE A 140 5.68 -0.42 -5.70
C PHE A 140 7.03 -0.59 -6.39
N GLY A 141 7.42 0.35 -7.25
CA GLY A 141 8.72 0.31 -7.94
C GLY A 141 9.92 0.42 -7.01
N LEU A 142 9.80 1.18 -5.91
CA LEU A 142 10.86 1.36 -4.92
C LEU A 142 10.97 0.20 -3.93
N LEU A 143 9.83 -0.34 -3.46
CA LEU A 143 9.79 -1.42 -2.49
C LEU A 143 9.99 -2.81 -3.13
N TYR A 144 9.59 -2.97 -4.40
CA TYR A 144 9.66 -4.22 -5.17
C TYR A 144 10.35 -4.05 -6.54
N PRO A 145 11.56 -3.48 -6.61
CA PRO A 145 12.19 -3.03 -7.86
C PRO A 145 12.41 -4.13 -8.90
N ASN A 146 12.61 -5.36 -8.46
CA ASN A 146 12.88 -6.51 -9.32
C ASN A 146 11.64 -7.38 -9.61
N GLN A 147 10.48 -7.03 -9.03
CA GLN A 147 9.23 -7.73 -9.32
C GLN A 147 8.89 -7.58 -10.80
N LYS A 148 8.59 -8.72 -11.45
CA LYS A 148 8.16 -8.72 -12.85
C LYS A 148 6.66 -8.45 -12.94
N ILE A 149 6.30 -7.49 -13.77
CA ILE A 149 4.93 -7.14 -14.13
C ILE A 149 4.77 -7.53 -15.59
N TYR A 150 3.72 -8.27 -15.91
CA TYR A 150 3.40 -8.62 -17.27
C TYR A 150 2.44 -7.59 -17.84
N LEU A 151 2.84 -6.91 -18.93
CA LEU A 151 1.91 -6.08 -19.68
C LEU A 151 0.84 -6.97 -20.32
N LEU A 152 -0.37 -6.40 -20.45
CA LEU A 152 -1.52 -7.20 -20.90
C LEU A 152 -1.34 -7.74 -22.32
N ILE A 153 -0.82 -6.91 -23.23
CA ILE A 153 -0.69 -7.23 -24.66
C ILE A 153 0.49 -6.44 -25.25
N PRO A 154 1.56 -7.10 -25.70
CA PRO A 154 1.94 -8.49 -25.49
C PRO A 154 2.39 -8.74 -24.04
N PRO A 155 2.37 -9.98 -23.52
CA PRO A 155 2.73 -10.28 -22.12
C PRO A 155 4.25 -10.21 -21.89
N ILE A 156 4.83 -9.01 -22.06
CA ILE A 156 6.26 -8.77 -21.84
C ILE A 156 6.52 -8.55 -20.37
N PRO A 157 7.42 -9.31 -19.73
CA PRO A 157 7.80 -9.12 -18.34
C PRO A 157 8.72 -7.90 -18.18
N ILE A 158 8.22 -6.84 -17.53
CA ILE A 158 9.00 -5.64 -17.18
C ILE A 158 9.22 -5.64 -15.68
N LYS A 159 10.46 -5.32 -15.23
CA LYS A 159 10.73 -5.11 -13.81
C LYS A 159 10.07 -3.82 -13.34
N ALA A 160 9.47 -3.84 -12.15
CA ALA A 160 8.74 -2.71 -11.57
C ALA A 160 9.50 -1.38 -11.60
N LYS A 161 10.79 -1.38 -11.30
CA LYS A 161 11.62 -0.18 -11.39
C LYS A 161 11.65 0.46 -12.77
N TRP A 162 11.71 -0.34 -13.84
CA TRP A 162 11.75 0.18 -15.21
C TRP A 162 10.37 0.68 -15.66
N LEU A 163 9.31 0.03 -15.21
CA LEU A 163 7.94 0.51 -15.44
C LEU A 163 7.73 1.90 -14.81
N VAL A 164 8.11 2.07 -13.55
CA VAL A 164 7.96 3.34 -12.82
C VAL A 164 8.83 4.44 -13.43
N ILE A 165 10.09 4.15 -13.76
CA ILE A 165 10.98 5.10 -14.44
C ILE A 165 10.39 5.51 -15.79
N GLY A 166 9.91 4.54 -16.58
CA GLY A 166 9.29 4.80 -17.89
C GLY A 166 8.06 5.70 -17.78
N TYR A 167 7.17 5.43 -16.81
CA TYR A 167 6.02 6.30 -16.56
C TYR A 167 6.45 7.70 -16.10
N ALA A 168 7.42 7.82 -15.18
CA ALA A 168 7.89 9.13 -14.74
C ALA A 168 8.50 9.97 -15.89
N ILE A 169 9.28 9.33 -16.79
CA ILE A 169 9.82 9.98 -17.98
C ILE A 169 8.71 10.38 -18.94
N LEU A 170 7.73 9.48 -19.17
CA LEU A 170 6.60 9.76 -20.06
C LEU A 170 5.77 10.93 -19.53
N GLU A 171 5.43 10.95 -18.24
CA GLU A 171 4.69 12.05 -17.63
C GLU A 171 5.45 13.37 -17.71
N ALA A 172 6.77 13.34 -17.47
CA ALA A 172 7.62 14.51 -17.60
C ALA A 172 7.65 15.01 -19.07
N TYR A 173 7.79 14.09 -20.04
CA TYR A 173 7.79 14.44 -21.47
C TYR A 173 6.45 15.07 -21.87
N LEU A 174 5.33 14.44 -21.50
CA LEU A 174 3.98 14.92 -21.83
C LEU A 174 3.67 16.25 -21.15
N ALA A 175 4.18 16.48 -19.93
CA ALA A 175 4.02 17.76 -19.22
C ALA A 175 4.60 18.96 -19.98
N PHE A 176 5.59 18.76 -20.84
CA PHE A 176 6.23 19.83 -21.62
C PHE A 176 5.80 19.88 -23.09
N ASN A 177 5.12 18.82 -23.60
CA ASN A 177 4.87 18.68 -25.03
C ASN A 177 3.38 18.54 -25.39
N THR A 178 2.47 18.69 -24.45
CA THR A 178 1.02 18.64 -24.71
C THR A 178 0.31 19.84 -24.11
N ASP A 179 -0.80 20.25 -24.75
CA ASP A 179 -1.66 21.32 -24.24
C ASP A 179 -2.40 20.94 -22.96
N SER A 180 -2.37 19.64 -22.56
CA SER A 180 -2.97 19.09 -21.35
C SER A 180 -1.95 18.90 -20.21
N ASN A 181 -0.96 19.78 -20.10
CA ASN A 181 0.14 19.71 -19.09
C ASN A 181 -0.33 19.57 -17.65
N ILE A 182 -1.54 19.93 -17.39
CA ILE A 182 -2.13 20.02 -16.05
C ILE A 182 -2.16 18.65 -15.35
N ALA A 183 -2.66 17.60 -16.02
CA ALA A 183 -2.78 16.26 -15.43
C ALA A 183 -1.41 15.59 -15.18
N HIS A 184 -0.47 15.77 -16.11
CA HIS A 184 0.84 15.12 -16.04
C HIS A 184 1.65 15.62 -14.84
N LEU A 185 1.57 16.90 -14.51
CA LEU A 185 2.25 17.46 -13.35
C LEU A 185 1.63 17.04 -12.02
N ALA A 186 0.31 16.82 -11.97
CA ALA A 186 -0.33 16.21 -10.81
C ALA A 186 0.19 14.78 -10.58
N HIS A 187 0.40 14.00 -11.65
CA HIS A 187 0.95 12.64 -11.56
C HIS A 187 2.37 12.65 -10.98
N LEU A 188 3.25 13.51 -11.50
CA LEU A 188 4.60 13.69 -10.97
C LEU A 188 4.59 14.21 -9.53
N GLY A 189 3.66 15.12 -9.19
CA GLY A 189 3.43 15.59 -7.83
C GLY A 189 3.07 14.44 -6.86
N GLY A 190 2.17 13.55 -7.27
CA GLY A 190 1.81 12.36 -6.50
C GLY A 190 3.01 11.43 -6.26
N MET A 191 3.86 11.22 -7.28
CA MET A 191 5.11 10.49 -7.13
C MET A 191 6.07 11.18 -6.16
N LEU A 192 6.25 12.50 -6.27
CA LEU A 192 7.14 13.28 -5.41
C LEU A 192 6.73 13.18 -3.94
N PHE A 193 5.46 13.43 -3.63
CA PHE A 193 4.96 13.31 -2.26
C PHE A 193 5.00 11.89 -1.73
N GLY A 194 4.77 10.89 -2.60
CA GLY A 194 4.96 9.48 -2.28
C GLY A 194 6.41 9.16 -1.91
N LEU A 195 7.37 9.69 -2.66
CA LEU A 195 8.80 9.54 -2.40
C LEU A 195 9.19 10.16 -1.04
N LEU A 196 8.77 11.41 -0.80
CA LEU A 196 9.03 12.11 0.45
C LEU A 196 8.44 11.38 1.65
N CYS A 197 7.23 10.82 1.50
CA CYS A 197 6.58 10.05 2.54
C CYS A 197 7.34 8.76 2.88
N LEU A 198 7.77 8.00 1.87
CA LEU A 198 8.56 6.78 2.06
C LEU A 198 9.92 7.08 2.69
N TYR A 199 10.56 8.16 2.29
CA TYR A 199 11.82 8.63 2.86
C TYR A 199 11.67 8.98 4.35
N ASN A 200 10.70 9.82 4.70
CA ASN A 200 10.41 10.20 6.09
C ASN A 200 10.05 9.00 6.97
N TRP A 201 9.33 8.03 6.43
CA TRP A 201 8.99 6.82 7.18
C TRP A 201 10.15 5.82 7.27
N ARG A 202 11.33 6.16 6.71
CA ARG A 202 12.53 5.30 6.64
C ARG A 202 12.23 3.93 6.04
N LEU A 203 11.32 3.90 5.07
CA LEU A 203 10.93 2.67 4.36
C LEU A 203 11.75 2.47 3.07
N TRP A 204 12.48 3.48 2.65
CA TRP A 204 13.50 3.35 1.63
C TRP A 204 14.82 2.96 2.31
N PRO A 205 15.30 1.91 2.27
CA PRO A 205 15.87 0.85 1.49
C PRO A 205 15.42 -0.57 1.91
N LEU A 206 14.15 -0.74 2.29
CA LEU A 206 13.63 -2.05 2.72
C LEU A 206 13.54 -3.08 1.58
N SER A 207 13.95 -2.72 0.36
CA SER A 207 14.02 -3.65 -0.78
C SER A 207 14.91 -4.88 -0.54
N LYS A 208 15.80 -4.84 0.48
CA LYS A 208 16.60 -6.01 0.90
C LYS A 208 15.81 -7.10 1.60
N TYR A 209 14.59 -6.80 2.12
CA TYR A 209 13.82 -7.72 2.97
C TYR A 209 12.39 -7.96 2.48
N GLY A 210 12.03 -7.50 1.26
CA GLY A 210 10.65 -7.36 0.83
C GLY A 210 9.88 -8.66 0.57
N PHE A 211 10.51 -9.75 0.17
CA PHE A 211 9.78 -10.92 -0.34
C PHE A 211 9.54 -12.03 0.70
N ASP A 212 10.42 -12.21 1.66
CA ASP A 212 10.30 -13.32 2.65
C ASP A 212 9.25 -13.09 3.74
N ARG A 213 8.65 -11.90 3.78
CA ARG A 213 7.63 -11.55 4.79
C ARG A 213 6.19 -11.82 4.30
N TRP A 214 6.00 -12.12 3.03
CA TRP A 214 4.67 -12.34 2.43
C TRP A 214 3.96 -13.57 3.01
N ASP A 215 4.68 -14.65 3.26
CA ASP A 215 4.11 -15.92 3.72
C ASP A 215 3.72 -15.93 5.21
N ARG A 216 4.22 -14.96 6.00
CA ARG A 216 4.02 -14.94 7.45
C ARG A 216 2.92 -14.01 7.96
N MET A 217 2.21 -13.26 7.10
CA MET A 217 1.19 -12.28 7.53
C MET A 217 -0.26 -12.78 7.43
N TYR A 218 -0.50 -14.00 7.00
CA TYR A 218 -1.84 -14.58 6.98
C TYR A 218 -2.16 -15.28 8.30
N VAL A 219 -2.55 -14.49 9.32
CA VAL A 219 -3.25 -15.03 10.50
C VAL A 219 -4.72 -15.25 10.11
N GLU A 220 -5.21 -16.47 10.38
CA GLU A 220 -6.63 -16.84 10.16
C GLU A 220 -7.59 -15.81 10.76
N GLU A 221 -8.33 -15.11 9.90
CA GLU A 221 -9.41 -14.23 10.34
C GLU A 221 -10.68 -15.04 10.65
N LYS A 222 -11.18 -14.92 11.89
CA LYS A 222 -12.52 -15.39 12.27
C LYS A 222 -13.55 -14.90 11.24
N LYS A 223 -14.43 -15.82 10.80
CA LYS A 223 -15.53 -15.52 9.86
C LYS A 223 -16.53 -14.54 10.51
N LEU A 224 -16.33 -13.25 10.27
CA LEU A 224 -17.28 -12.19 10.62
C LEU A 224 -18.20 -11.90 9.43
N ASN A 225 -19.44 -11.52 9.68
CA ASN A 225 -20.33 -11.07 8.61
C ASN A 225 -19.89 -9.70 8.03
N MET A 226 -20.43 -9.29 6.87
CA MET A 226 -19.99 -8.09 6.13
C MET A 226 -20.11 -6.82 7.00
N PHE A 227 -21.21 -6.66 7.76
CA PHE A 227 -21.44 -5.49 8.59
C PHE A 227 -20.51 -5.43 9.81
N GLN A 228 -20.25 -6.57 10.46
CA GLN A 228 -19.28 -6.68 11.56
C GLN A 228 -17.84 -6.39 11.11
N ARG A 229 -17.48 -6.77 9.86
CA ARG A 229 -16.18 -6.43 9.26
C ARG A 229 -16.06 -4.93 9.02
N LEU A 230 -17.07 -4.32 8.37
CA LEU A 230 -17.15 -2.87 8.16
C LEU A 230 -17.00 -2.10 9.48
N TRP A 231 -17.74 -2.49 10.50
CA TRP A 231 -17.75 -1.83 11.81
C TRP A 231 -16.42 -2.01 12.56
N ARG A 232 -15.83 -3.20 12.53
CA ARG A 232 -14.51 -3.47 13.11
C ARG A 232 -13.42 -2.65 12.43
N ASP A 233 -13.44 -2.64 11.08
CA ASP A 233 -12.44 -1.94 10.27
C ASP A 233 -12.55 -0.42 10.48
N PHE A 234 -13.78 0.12 10.55
CA PHE A 234 -14.06 1.51 10.87
C PHE A 234 -13.58 1.89 12.28
N LYS A 235 -13.92 1.09 13.30
CA LYS A 235 -13.39 1.30 14.65
C LYS A 235 -11.86 1.22 14.72
N GLY A 236 -11.25 0.34 13.94
CA GLY A 236 -9.80 0.18 13.87
C GLY A 236 -9.06 1.42 13.37
N LEU A 237 -9.71 2.26 12.52
CA LEU A 237 -9.15 3.52 12.01
C LEU A 237 -8.96 4.56 13.13
N PHE A 238 -9.84 4.57 14.13
CA PHE A 238 -9.83 5.58 15.22
C PHE A 238 -9.18 5.12 16.52
N HIS A 239 -8.85 3.82 16.67
CA HIS A 239 -8.17 3.32 17.85
C HIS A 239 -6.65 3.33 17.65
N PHE A 240 -5.98 4.30 18.28
CA PHE A 240 -4.53 4.29 18.48
C PHE A 240 -4.16 3.14 19.45
N ARG A 241 -3.95 1.93 18.93
CA ARG A 241 -3.41 0.84 19.73
C ARG A 241 -1.98 1.21 20.14
N ARG A 242 -1.75 1.49 21.42
CA ARG A 242 -0.40 1.54 21.99
C ARG A 242 0.30 0.24 21.62
N ARG A 243 1.47 0.34 20.98
CA ARG A 243 2.28 -0.83 20.65
C ARG A 243 2.51 -1.61 21.95
N PRO A 244 2.30 -2.95 21.99
CA PRO A 244 2.78 -3.73 23.11
C PRO A 244 4.28 -3.49 23.21
N LYS A 245 4.78 -3.06 24.37
CA LYS A 245 6.21 -2.96 24.61
C LYS A 245 6.77 -4.36 24.48
N MET A 246 7.63 -4.59 23.47
CA MET A 246 8.39 -5.82 23.34
C MET A 246 9.23 -5.94 24.62
N LYS A 247 8.93 -6.93 25.45
CA LYS A 247 9.80 -7.30 26.56
C LYS A 247 11.06 -7.90 25.96
N VAL A 248 12.12 -7.12 25.91
CA VAL A 248 13.45 -7.63 25.60
C VAL A 248 13.88 -8.50 26.77
N TYR A 249 13.87 -9.80 26.58
CA TYR A 249 14.43 -10.73 27.55
C TYR A 249 15.95 -10.50 27.63
N LYS A 250 16.42 -9.97 28.77
CA LYS A 250 17.86 -9.87 29.03
C LYS A 250 18.40 -11.26 29.35
N PRO A 251 19.52 -11.69 28.74
CA PRO A 251 20.07 -13.05 28.90
C PRO A 251 20.49 -13.44 30.32
N SER A 252 20.58 -12.50 31.26
CA SER A 252 21.11 -12.73 32.63
C SER A 252 20.11 -13.33 33.62
N GLN A 253 18.86 -13.63 33.24
CA GLN A 253 17.89 -14.27 34.16
C GLN A 253 17.63 -15.76 33.86
N TYR A 254 18.37 -16.38 32.95
CA TYR A 254 18.17 -17.77 32.56
C TYR A 254 18.81 -18.81 33.52
N GLY A 255 19.38 -18.37 34.63
CA GLY A 255 20.18 -19.23 35.52
C GLY A 255 19.48 -19.78 36.76
N ARG A 256 18.28 -19.33 37.15
CA ARG A 256 17.71 -19.72 38.47
C ARG A 256 16.28 -20.27 38.51
N SER A 257 15.55 -20.30 37.38
CA SER A 257 14.15 -20.79 37.38
C SER A 257 13.92 -22.04 36.51
N ALA A 258 14.96 -22.65 35.98
CA ALA A 258 14.82 -23.80 35.08
C ALA A 258 14.39 -25.10 35.78
N ASN A 259 14.60 -25.26 37.08
CA ASN A 259 14.28 -26.51 37.79
C ASN A 259 12.84 -26.59 38.32
N GLN A 260 12.14 -25.46 38.50
CA GLN A 260 10.74 -25.53 39.00
C GLN A 260 9.71 -25.56 37.85
N SER A 261 9.96 -24.85 36.73
CA SER A 261 9.07 -24.84 35.60
C SER A 261 9.12 -26.11 34.74
N ALA A 262 10.17 -26.91 34.81
CA ALA A 262 10.28 -28.20 34.15
C ALA A 262 9.41 -29.30 34.82
N GLN A 263 9.15 -29.21 36.10
CA GLN A 263 8.27 -30.15 36.82
C GLN A 263 6.78 -29.87 36.58
N ASP A 264 6.38 -28.62 36.46
CA ASP A 264 4.98 -28.22 36.16
C ASP A 264 4.58 -28.44 34.69
N ALA A 265 5.52 -28.36 33.77
CA ALA A 265 5.28 -28.61 32.32
C ALA A 265 5.15 -30.10 31.99
N ALA A 266 5.78 -30.98 32.75
CA ALA A 266 5.73 -32.44 32.54
C ALA A 266 4.37 -33.06 32.97
N ALA A 267 3.58 -32.38 33.80
CA ALA A 267 2.29 -32.87 34.30
C ALA A 267 1.11 -32.69 33.31
N ASN A 268 1.24 -31.85 32.27
CA ASN A 268 0.11 -31.48 31.37
C ASN A 268 0.36 -31.71 29.85
N SER A 269 1.38 -32.49 29.48
CA SER A 269 1.64 -32.79 28.09
C SER A 269 1.11 -34.18 27.71
N PRO A 270 0.33 -34.36 26.64
CA PRO A 270 -0.17 -35.67 26.21
C PRO A 270 0.88 -36.55 25.50
N THR A 271 2.14 -36.16 25.46
CA THR A 271 3.25 -36.94 24.88
C THR A 271 4.21 -37.37 26.01
N PRO A 272 4.61 -38.66 26.07
CA PRO A 272 5.55 -39.11 27.09
C PRO A 272 6.91 -38.40 26.93
N PRO A 273 7.61 -38.13 28.05
CA PRO A 273 8.93 -37.53 28.00
C PRO A 273 9.92 -38.40 27.20
N ARG A 274 10.62 -37.78 26.25
CA ARG A 274 11.63 -38.44 25.42
C ARG A 274 12.81 -38.89 26.26
N SER A 275 13.44 -40.00 25.82
CA SER A 275 14.66 -40.42 26.47
C SER A 275 15.79 -39.41 26.24
N PRO A 276 16.73 -39.23 27.19
CA PRO A 276 17.87 -38.35 27.05
C PRO A 276 18.70 -38.62 25.77
N GLU A 277 18.74 -39.89 25.33
CA GLU A 277 19.45 -40.34 24.13
C GLU A 277 18.75 -39.84 22.84
N GLU A 278 17.42 -39.89 22.79
CA GLU A 278 16.65 -39.37 21.65
C GLU A 278 16.80 -37.84 21.51
N GLN A 279 16.78 -37.13 22.61
CA GLN A 279 16.99 -35.69 22.60
C GLN A 279 18.40 -35.31 22.12
N ALA A 280 19.43 -35.99 22.61
CA ALA A 280 20.80 -35.79 22.15
C ALA A 280 21.00 -36.05 20.66
N ARG A 281 20.30 -37.06 20.10
CA ARG A 281 20.31 -37.35 18.65
C ARG A 281 19.67 -36.22 17.84
N ILE A 282 18.55 -35.68 18.29
CA ILE A 282 17.86 -34.59 17.63
C ILE A 282 18.73 -33.31 17.65
N ASP A 283 19.36 -33.00 18.77
CA ASP A 283 20.22 -31.84 18.93
C ASP A 283 21.47 -31.94 18.01
N ALA A 284 22.05 -33.12 17.86
CA ALA A 284 23.15 -33.37 16.94
C ALA A 284 22.73 -33.17 15.47
N ILE A 285 21.53 -33.60 15.08
CA ILE A 285 20.98 -33.38 13.73
C ILE A 285 20.70 -31.90 13.47
N LEU A 286 20.17 -31.18 14.46
CA LEU A 286 19.93 -29.73 14.34
C LEU A 286 21.24 -28.94 14.21
N GLU A 287 22.28 -29.34 14.95
CA GLU A 287 23.59 -28.69 14.83
C GLU A 287 24.23 -28.99 13.46
N LYS A 288 24.05 -30.18 12.89
CA LYS A 288 24.49 -30.51 11.53
C LYS A 288 23.75 -29.67 10.47
N VAL A 289 22.45 -29.46 10.64
CA VAL A 289 21.67 -28.56 9.76
C VAL A 289 22.20 -27.12 9.83
N ARG A 290 22.54 -26.67 11.04
CA ARG A 290 23.07 -25.31 11.27
C ARG A 290 24.43 -25.10 10.60
N ARG A 291 25.31 -26.10 10.63
CA ARG A 291 26.67 -26.03 10.04
C ARG A 291 26.71 -26.24 8.54
N SER A 292 25.96 -27.19 8.03
CA SER A 292 26.12 -27.72 6.66
C SER A 292 24.85 -27.65 5.81
N GLY A 293 23.75 -27.07 6.36
CA GLY A 293 22.48 -26.95 5.68
C GLY A 293 21.67 -28.26 5.62
N TYR A 294 20.37 -28.12 5.31
CA TYR A 294 19.41 -29.24 5.26
C TYR A 294 19.75 -30.34 4.22
N ALA A 295 20.46 -29.96 3.15
CA ALA A 295 20.86 -30.89 2.10
C ALA A 295 21.89 -31.95 2.56
N SER A 296 22.63 -31.67 3.64
CA SER A 296 23.65 -32.58 4.20
C SER A 296 23.08 -33.69 5.07
N LEU A 297 21.77 -33.72 5.32
CA LEU A 297 21.11 -34.73 6.12
C LEU A 297 20.89 -36.02 5.32
N THR A 298 21.19 -37.18 5.94
CA THR A 298 20.84 -38.50 5.40
C THR A 298 19.32 -38.76 5.42
N ALA A 299 18.87 -39.75 4.71
CA ALA A 299 17.44 -40.12 4.67
C ALA A 299 16.88 -40.45 6.07
N ASP A 300 17.70 -41.13 6.91
CA ASP A 300 17.29 -41.50 8.28
C ASP A 300 17.26 -40.28 9.22
N GLU A 301 18.23 -39.38 9.12
CA GLU A 301 18.23 -38.11 9.89
C GLU A 301 17.01 -37.25 9.54
N LYS A 302 16.59 -37.21 8.28
CA LYS A 302 15.36 -36.52 7.84
C LYS A 302 14.12 -37.20 8.43
N ARG A 303 14.06 -38.55 8.44
CA ARG A 303 12.95 -39.29 9.04
C ARG A 303 12.82 -39.03 10.54
N ILE A 304 13.93 -38.93 11.29
CA ILE A 304 13.92 -38.63 12.72
C ILE A 304 13.33 -37.21 12.97
N LEU A 305 13.70 -36.22 12.17
CA LEU A 305 13.16 -34.84 12.27
C LEU A 305 11.65 -34.76 11.91
N PHE A 306 11.15 -35.57 10.97
CA PHE A 306 9.76 -35.54 10.52
C PHE A 306 8.81 -36.52 11.20
N LYS A 307 9.32 -37.44 12.05
CA LYS A 307 8.48 -38.35 12.85
C LYS A 307 7.73 -37.63 14.00
N GLN A 308 7.75 -36.31 14.00
CA GLN A 308 7.20 -35.39 15.02
C GLN A 308 5.90 -34.71 14.56
N LYS A 309 5.05 -35.40 13.85
CA LYS A 309 3.67 -34.96 13.63
C LYS A 309 2.71 -35.80 14.43
#